data_9cd8c7caab24f9e2cd8a07bdbf8a12ca
#
_entry.id   9cd8c7caab24f9e2cd8a07bdbf8a12ca
#
_cell.length_a   1.000
_cell.length_b   1.000
_cell.length_c   1.000
_cell.angle_alpha   90.00
_cell.angle_beta   90.00
_cell.angle_gamma   90.00
#
_symmetry.space_group_name_H-M   'P 1'
#
loop_
_entity.id
_entity.type
_entity.pdbx_description
1 polymer ?
#
loop_
_entity_poly.entity_id
_entity_poly.type
_entity_poly.pdbx_seq_one_letter_code
_entity_poly.pdbx_strand_id
1 'polypeptide(L)'
;MARSMAVAAAALVVLTLAGCAGQSASPGAGGSGITLAQSKSPVQLLRNEAASRLPSIIAKDVAETGDTSIPCLPADEDPDGLSRAWHSSLTLLVTNSRAASIHDATDDLVASFVEQGWVAAEGDGDAAASVAPTVLTKAGSPVTIELQELPKSDQQKAAIRITTVGPCVATDGTGSDEVLTLEGAD
;
A
#
# COMPACT_ATOMS: atom_id res chain seq x y z
N MET A 1 53.35 -51.45 -21.73
CA MET A 1 52.82 -51.69 -20.38
C MET A 1 53.55 -50.78 -19.41
N ALA A 2 53.06 -49.65 -19.09
CA ALA A 2 53.55 -48.82 -17.97
C ALA A 2 52.43 -47.91 -17.51
N ARG A 3 51.97 -48.11 -16.28
CA ARG A 3 50.96 -47.28 -15.59
C ARG A 3 51.66 -46.07 -14.99
N SER A 4 51.21 -44.87 -15.32
CA SER A 4 51.58 -43.64 -14.61
C SER A 4 50.41 -43.16 -13.77
N MET A 5 50.61 -43.18 -12.48
CA MET A 5 49.66 -42.56 -11.46
C MET A 5 49.96 -41.07 -11.44
N ALA A 6 48.92 -40.27 -11.63
CA ALA A 6 48.96 -38.84 -11.38
C ALA A 6 48.26 -38.57 -10.04
N VAL A 7 49.01 -37.97 -9.11
CA VAL A 7 48.57 -37.54 -7.80
C VAL A 7 47.95 -36.16 -7.95
N ALA A 8 46.65 -36.04 -7.62
CA ALA A 8 45.95 -34.76 -7.58
C ALA A 8 46.06 -34.18 -6.16
N ALA A 9 46.69 -33.01 -6.03
CA ALA A 9 46.78 -32.24 -4.79
C ALA A 9 45.47 -31.40 -4.64
N ALA A 10 44.71 -31.69 -3.60
CA ALA A 10 43.53 -30.89 -3.22
C ALA A 10 44.01 -29.70 -2.38
N ALA A 11 43.80 -28.49 -2.89
CA ALA A 11 43.99 -27.25 -2.14
C ALA A 11 42.71 -26.93 -1.37
N LEU A 12 42.76 -26.97 -0.03
CA LEU A 12 41.70 -26.53 0.87
C LEU A 12 41.74 -24.99 0.95
N VAL A 13 40.74 -24.33 0.41
CA VAL A 13 40.49 -22.90 0.63
C VAL A 13 39.60 -22.75 1.86
N VAL A 14 40.19 -22.26 2.96
CA VAL A 14 39.47 -21.89 4.18
C VAL A 14 38.87 -20.47 3.97
N LEU A 15 37.58 -20.39 3.71
CA LEU A 15 36.84 -19.13 3.76
C LEU A 15 36.56 -18.77 5.21
N THR A 16 37.23 -17.76 5.75
CA THR A 16 36.89 -17.11 7.01
C THR A 16 35.66 -16.24 6.79
N LEU A 17 34.50 -16.68 7.27
CA LEU A 17 33.29 -15.87 7.42
C LEU A 17 33.52 -14.84 8.54
N ALA A 18 33.79 -13.60 8.13
CA ALA A 18 33.74 -12.45 9.05
C ALA A 18 32.29 -12.27 9.52
N GLY A 19 32.04 -12.60 10.77
CA GLY A 19 30.75 -12.41 11.41
C GLY A 19 30.42 -10.92 11.49
N CYS A 20 29.34 -10.50 10.83
CA CYS A 20 28.68 -9.24 11.12
C CYS A 20 28.10 -9.33 12.53
N ALA A 21 28.60 -8.49 13.42
CA ALA A 21 28.10 -8.29 14.78
C ALA A 21 26.61 -7.98 14.73
N GLY A 22 25.83 -8.76 15.44
CA GLY A 22 24.39 -8.60 15.52
C GLY A 22 24.00 -7.24 16.09
N GLN A 23 23.36 -6.43 15.29
CA GLN A 23 22.50 -5.38 15.80
C GLN A 23 21.27 -6.07 16.37
N SER A 24 21.11 -5.97 17.68
CA SER A 24 19.90 -6.37 18.39
C SER A 24 18.77 -5.50 17.85
N ALA A 25 17.95 -6.06 16.96
CA ALA A 25 16.72 -5.43 16.53
C ALA A 25 15.78 -5.37 17.75
N SER A 26 15.48 -4.18 18.22
CA SER A 26 14.37 -3.95 19.14
C SER A 26 13.08 -4.47 18.48
N PRO A 27 12.24 -5.26 19.17
CA PRO A 27 10.97 -5.70 18.65
C PRO A 27 9.98 -4.53 18.71
N GLY A 28 9.85 -3.77 17.62
CA GLY A 28 8.93 -2.64 17.58
C GLY A 28 8.94 -1.82 16.28
N ALA A 29 9.96 -1.92 15.47
CA ALA A 29 10.01 -1.19 14.20
C ALA A 29 10.28 -2.19 13.08
N GLY A 30 9.23 -2.77 12.54
CA GLY A 30 9.26 -3.48 11.25
C GLY A 30 9.51 -2.49 10.11
N GLY A 31 10.60 -1.71 10.21
CA GLY A 31 10.96 -0.76 9.20
C GLY A 31 11.29 -1.48 7.90
N SER A 32 10.55 -1.24 6.84
CA SER A 32 10.77 -1.72 5.47
C SER A 32 12.12 -1.26 4.87
N GLY A 33 12.95 -0.57 5.62
CA GLY A 33 14.21 0.03 5.16
C GLY A 33 14.01 1.22 4.19
N ILE A 34 12.77 1.63 3.93
CA ILE A 34 12.41 2.81 3.12
C ILE A 34 11.93 3.94 4.03
N THR A 35 12.05 5.18 3.54
CA THR A 35 11.53 6.38 4.22
C THR A 35 10.07 6.67 3.83
N LEU A 36 9.42 7.57 4.57
CA LEU A 36 8.06 8.03 4.23
C LEU A 36 8.04 8.68 2.84
N ALA A 37 9.04 9.51 2.53
CA ALA A 37 9.20 10.11 1.22
C ALA A 37 9.32 9.10 0.09
N GLN A 38 10.04 8.00 0.32
CA GLN A 38 10.18 6.92 -0.67
C GLN A 38 8.89 6.11 -0.86
N SER A 39 8.03 6.03 0.16
CA SER A 39 6.74 5.33 0.07
C SER A 39 5.67 6.14 -0.68
N LYS A 40 5.75 7.47 -0.69
CA LYS A 40 4.76 8.38 -1.28
C LYS A 40 4.49 8.08 -2.76
N SER A 41 5.52 8.07 -3.58
CA SER A 41 5.38 7.92 -5.03
C SER A 41 4.77 6.57 -5.47
N PRO A 42 5.23 5.41 -4.96
CA PRO A 42 4.60 4.13 -5.27
C PRO A 42 3.12 4.06 -4.88
N VAL A 43 2.75 4.64 -3.73
CA VAL A 43 1.37 4.68 -3.25
C VAL A 43 0.48 5.50 -4.19
N GLN A 44 0.92 6.71 -4.56
CA GLN A 44 0.20 7.57 -5.52
C GLN A 44 0.08 6.93 -6.92
N LEU A 45 1.16 6.29 -7.40
CA LEU A 45 1.15 5.61 -8.69
C LEU A 45 0.13 4.47 -8.73
N LEU A 46 0.08 3.66 -7.68
CA LEU A 46 -0.87 2.54 -7.59
C LEU A 46 -2.33 3.03 -7.51
N ARG A 47 -2.62 4.12 -6.76
CA ARG A 47 -3.92 4.78 -6.75
C ARG A 47 -4.33 5.23 -8.16
N ASN A 48 -3.42 5.89 -8.88
CA ASN A 48 -3.69 6.38 -10.23
C ASN A 48 -3.86 5.24 -11.23
N GLU A 49 -3.08 4.16 -11.08
CA GLU A 49 -3.24 2.94 -11.86
C GLU A 49 -4.64 2.34 -11.66
N ALA A 50 -5.07 2.18 -10.41
CA ALA A 50 -6.41 1.67 -10.10
C ALA A 50 -7.50 2.55 -10.72
N ALA A 51 -7.40 3.87 -10.58
CA ALA A 51 -8.34 4.81 -11.18
C ALA A 51 -8.39 4.71 -12.71
N SER A 52 -7.24 4.53 -13.36
CA SER A 52 -7.14 4.43 -14.82
C SER A 52 -7.78 3.18 -15.42
N ARG A 53 -7.99 2.15 -14.62
CA ARG A 53 -8.65 0.90 -15.02
C ARG A 53 -10.17 1.01 -15.02
N LEU A 54 -10.74 1.98 -14.32
CA LEU A 54 -12.17 2.21 -14.34
C LEU A 54 -12.60 2.76 -15.70
N PRO A 55 -13.68 2.23 -16.32
CA PRO A 55 -14.17 2.72 -17.59
C PRO A 55 -14.56 4.21 -17.50
N SER A 56 -14.10 5.05 -18.40
CA SER A 56 -14.39 6.49 -18.44
C SER A 56 -15.89 6.82 -18.62
N ILE A 57 -16.68 5.85 -19.08
CA ILE A 57 -18.13 5.98 -19.16
C ILE A 57 -18.80 5.89 -17.78
N ILE A 58 -18.12 5.30 -16.80
CA ILE A 58 -18.62 5.09 -15.45
C ILE A 58 -18.07 6.14 -14.51
N ALA A 59 -16.75 6.38 -14.53
CA ALA A 59 -16.06 7.33 -13.64
C ALA A 59 -15.53 8.50 -14.47
N LYS A 60 -16.13 9.69 -14.35
CA LYS A 60 -15.77 10.87 -15.13
C LYS A 60 -15.04 11.93 -14.35
N ASP A 61 -15.53 12.24 -13.16
CA ASP A 61 -15.11 13.42 -12.43
C ASP A 61 -14.44 13.01 -11.11
N VAL A 62 -13.31 13.63 -10.83
CA VAL A 62 -12.66 13.55 -9.53
C VAL A 62 -13.42 14.47 -8.58
N ALA A 63 -14.00 13.90 -7.52
CA ALA A 63 -14.68 14.66 -6.49
C ALA A 63 -13.71 15.13 -5.40
N GLU A 64 -12.75 14.27 -5.06
CA GLU A 64 -11.83 14.51 -3.96
C GLU A 64 -10.53 13.75 -4.19
N THR A 65 -9.41 14.36 -3.79
CA THR A 65 -8.11 13.70 -3.69
C THR A 65 -7.53 13.99 -2.30
N GLY A 66 -6.89 12.99 -1.70
CA GLY A 66 -6.18 13.13 -0.44
C GLY A 66 -4.82 12.47 -0.53
N ASP A 67 -3.81 13.17 -0.06
CA ASP A 67 -2.44 12.68 0.07
C ASP A 67 -1.90 13.15 1.43
N THR A 68 -1.76 12.22 2.38
CA THR A 68 -1.31 12.53 3.73
C THR A 68 -0.59 11.33 4.34
N SER A 69 0.12 11.54 5.41
CA SER A 69 0.62 10.45 6.23
C SER A 69 -0.35 10.15 7.37
N ILE A 70 -0.50 8.88 7.70
CA ILE A 70 -1.36 8.43 8.80
C ILE A 70 -0.53 7.66 9.83
N PRO A 71 -0.85 7.76 11.14
CA PRO A 71 -0.20 6.93 12.15
C PRO A 71 -0.56 5.45 11.93
N CYS A 72 0.41 4.56 12.14
CA CYS A 72 0.23 3.12 12.03
C CYS A 72 -0.29 2.49 13.32
N LEU A 73 -0.10 3.17 14.44
CA LEU A 73 -0.49 2.72 15.75
C LEU A 73 -1.49 3.71 16.37
N PRO A 74 -2.36 3.25 17.26
CA PRO A 74 -3.23 4.12 18.03
C PRO A 74 -2.44 5.13 18.88
N ALA A 75 -3.03 6.27 19.19
CA ALA A 75 -2.36 7.36 19.92
C ALA A 75 -1.95 7.00 21.35
N ASP A 76 -2.53 5.98 21.96
CA ASP A 76 -2.12 5.43 23.25
C ASP A 76 -0.87 4.55 23.17
N GLU A 77 -0.57 3.97 22.00
CA GLU A 77 0.63 3.17 21.73
C GLU A 77 1.76 3.99 21.11
N ASP A 78 1.44 4.99 20.30
CA ASP A 78 2.37 5.87 19.58
C ASP A 78 1.87 7.33 19.62
N PRO A 79 1.95 8.01 20.79
CA PRO A 79 1.42 9.36 20.97
C PRO A 79 2.10 10.41 20.10
N ASP A 80 3.35 10.20 19.75
CA ASP A 80 4.14 11.12 18.92
C ASP A 80 4.01 10.82 17.42
N GLY A 81 3.39 9.68 17.05
CA GLY A 81 3.22 9.26 15.65
C GLY A 81 4.54 8.94 14.97
N LEU A 82 5.44 8.25 15.68
CA LEU A 82 6.76 7.84 15.17
C LEU A 82 6.70 6.77 14.10
N SER A 83 5.59 6.02 14.01
CA SER A 83 5.35 5.02 12.98
C SER A 83 4.22 5.48 12.08
N ARG A 84 4.53 5.77 10.81
CA ARG A 84 3.56 6.34 9.86
C ARG A 84 3.56 5.61 8.53
N ALA A 85 2.43 5.65 7.84
CA ALA A 85 2.28 5.17 6.47
C ALA A 85 1.81 6.31 5.57
N TRP A 86 2.25 6.33 4.30
CA TRP A 86 1.67 7.24 3.32
C TRP A 86 0.31 6.71 2.90
N HIS A 87 -0.69 7.56 2.94
CA HIS A 87 -2.06 7.31 2.54
C HIS A 87 -2.42 8.21 1.37
N SER A 88 -2.96 7.63 0.31
CA SER A 88 -3.38 8.37 -0.87
C SER A 88 -4.76 7.92 -1.30
N SER A 89 -5.69 8.85 -1.43
CA SER A 89 -7.08 8.56 -1.76
C SER A 89 -7.55 9.35 -2.99
N LEU A 90 -8.51 8.78 -3.69
CA LEU A 90 -9.18 9.37 -4.84
C LEU A 90 -10.64 8.95 -4.84
N THR A 91 -11.56 9.92 -4.85
CA THR A 91 -13.00 9.68 -4.97
C THR A 91 -13.46 10.09 -6.38
N LEU A 92 -13.97 9.12 -7.12
CA LEU A 92 -14.47 9.29 -8.49
C LEU A 92 -15.99 9.25 -8.51
N LEU A 93 -16.61 10.30 -9.06
CA LEU A 93 -18.07 10.34 -9.24
C LEU A 93 -18.49 9.39 -10.36
N VAL A 94 -19.53 8.64 -10.09
CA VAL A 94 -20.12 7.69 -11.05
C VAL A 94 -21.28 8.37 -11.78
N THR A 95 -21.18 8.45 -13.11
CA THR A 95 -22.21 9.10 -13.93
C THR A 95 -23.47 8.28 -14.08
N ASN A 96 -23.36 6.95 -14.03
CA ASN A 96 -24.49 6.03 -14.08
C ASN A 96 -24.77 5.50 -12.69
N SER A 97 -25.70 6.13 -11.97
CA SER A 97 -26.02 5.89 -10.56
C SER A 97 -26.86 4.64 -10.28
N ARG A 98 -26.88 3.67 -11.19
CA ARG A 98 -27.46 2.37 -10.85
C ARG A 98 -26.51 1.64 -9.92
N ALA A 99 -26.98 1.20 -8.76
CA ALA A 99 -26.16 0.47 -7.79
C ALA A 99 -25.47 -0.75 -8.42
N ALA A 100 -26.16 -1.48 -9.30
CA ALA A 100 -25.59 -2.59 -10.07
C ALA A 100 -24.36 -2.16 -10.91
N SER A 101 -24.40 -0.99 -11.55
CA SER A 101 -23.29 -0.53 -12.40
C SER A 101 -22.04 -0.13 -11.59
N ILE A 102 -22.20 0.30 -10.33
CA ILE A 102 -21.08 0.62 -9.45
C ILE A 102 -20.42 -0.67 -9.00
N HIS A 103 -21.24 -1.61 -8.55
CA HIS A 103 -20.80 -2.93 -8.12
C HIS A 103 -20.08 -3.67 -9.24
N ASP A 104 -20.70 -3.77 -10.44
CA ASP A 104 -20.08 -4.39 -11.61
C ASP A 104 -18.71 -3.78 -11.95
N ALA A 105 -18.60 -2.44 -11.89
CA ALA A 105 -17.33 -1.75 -12.18
C ALA A 105 -16.27 -1.98 -11.10
N THR A 106 -16.68 -2.07 -9.84
CA THR A 106 -15.78 -2.38 -8.73
C THR A 106 -15.32 -3.84 -8.83
N ASP A 107 -16.21 -4.76 -9.15
CA ASP A 107 -15.89 -6.18 -9.35
C ASP A 107 -14.94 -6.40 -10.52
N ASP A 108 -15.16 -5.72 -11.66
CA ASP A 108 -14.25 -5.75 -12.81
C ASP A 108 -12.86 -5.21 -12.44
N LEU A 109 -12.82 -4.13 -11.65
CA LEU A 109 -11.56 -3.57 -11.16
C LEU A 109 -10.83 -4.56 -10.24
N VAL A 110 -11.53 -5.15 -9.28
CA VAL A 110 -11.00 -6.20 -8.40
C VAL A 110 -10.46 -7.37 -9.22
N ALA A 111 -11.26 -7.89 -10.16
CA ALA A 111 -10.85 -9.00 -11.02
C ALA A 111 -9.56 -8.69 -11.79
N SER A 112 -9.43 -7.45 -12.32
CA SER A 112 -8.23 -7.02 -13.05
C SER A 112 -6.95 -7.02 -12.19
N PHE A 113 -7.06 -6.79 -10.89
CA PHE A 113 -5.95 -6.89 -9.96
C PHE A 113 -5.67 -8.34 -9.55
N VAL A 114 -6.72 -9.15 -9.35
CA VAL A 114 -6.60 -10.58 -9.03
C VAL A 114 -5.86 -11.33 -10.15
N GLU A 115 -6.13 -11.02 -11.41
CA GLU A 115 -5.40 -11.55 -12.57
C GLU A 115 -3.89 -11.22 -12.53
N GLN A 116 -3.51 -10.15 -11.84
CA GLN A 116 -2.11 -9.76 -11.63
C GLN A 116 -1.49 -10.32 -10.34
N GLY A 117 -2.19 -11.23 -9.67
CA GLY A 117 -1.72 -11.91 -8.47
C GLY A 117 -1.98 -11.14 -7.16
N TRP A 118 -2.93 -10.19 -7.17
CA TRP A 118 -3.45 -9.61 -5.94
C TRP A 118 -4.48 -10.56 -5.31
N VAL A 119 -4.61 -10.48 -4.00
CA VAL A 119 -5.60 -11.24 -3.22
C VAL A 119 -6.61 -10.24 -2.67
N ALA A 120 -7.89 -10.49 -2.96
CA ALA A 120 -8.98 -9.69 -2.45
C ALA A 120 -9.52 -10.28 -1.14
N ALA A 121 -9.83 -9.42 -0.18
CA ALA A 121 -10.52 -9.74 1.07
C ALA A 121 -11.52 -8.63 1.39
N GLU A 122 -12.54 -8.95 2.16
CA GLU A 122 -13.44 -7.96 2.75
C GLU A 122 -12.66 -7.18 3.82
N GLY A 123 -12.69 -5.86 3.76
CA GLY A 123 -12.04 -4.98 4.72
C GLY A 123 -12.94 -4.72 5.95
N ASP A 124 -12.32 -4.22 7.00
CA ASP A 124 -13.04 -3.73 8.18
C ASP A 124 -13.74 -2.40 7.79
N GLY A 125 -14.99 -2.52 7.35
CA GLY A 125 -15.81 -1.35 7.02
C GLY A 125 -16.17 -0.57 8.27
N ASP A 126 -16.24 0.76 8.16
CA ASP A 126 -16.92 1.57 9.16
C ASP A 126 -18.37 1.06 9.31
N ALA A 127 -18.82 0.82 10.54
CA ALA A 127 -20.16 0.30 10.83
C ALA A 127 -21.30 1.18 10.26
N ALA A 128 -20.98 2.42 9.85
CA ALA A 128 -21.87 3.33 9.16
C ALA A 128 -21.83 3.19 7.61
N ALA A 129 -20.86 2.46 7.05
CA ALA A 129 -20.79 2.22 5.62
C ALA A 129 -21.82 1.17 5.20
N SER A 130 -22.61 1.46 4.18
CA SER A 130 -23.64 0.54 3.67
C SER A 130 -23.04 -0.68 2.93
N VAL A 131 -21.76 -0.62 2.54
CA VAL A 131 -21.02 -1.67 1.87
C VAL A 131 -19.61 -1.70 2.46
N ALA A 132 -19.15 -2.89 2.87
CA ALA A 132 -17.79 -3.07 3.34
C ALA A 132 -16.78 -2.84 2.19
N PRO A 133 -15.61 -2.24 2.46
CA PRO A 133 -14.60 -2.06 1.44
C PRO A 133 -13.96 -3.39 1.04
N THR A 134 -13.49 -3.47 -0.21
CA THR A 134 -12.64 -4.58 -0.66
C THR A 134 -11.18 -4.17 -0.52
N VAL A 135 -10.39 -4.96 0.22
CA VAL A 135 -8.96 -4.76 0.40
C VAL A 135 -8.18 -5.73 -0.48
N LEU A 136 -7.27 -5.18 -1.28
CA LEU A 136 -6.38 -5.93 -2.16
C LEU A 136 -4.96 -5.90 -1.61
N THR A 137 -4.36 -7.07 -1.45
CA THR A 137 -2.97 -7.26 -1.03
C THR A 137 -2.22 -8.11 -2.05
N LYS A 138 -0.89 -7.94 -2.14
CA LYS A 138 -0.05 -8.74 -3.04
C LYS A 138 1.24 -9.13 -2.35
N ALA A 139 1.61 -10.41 -2.44
CA ALA A 139 2.87 -10.89 -1.92
C ALA A 139 4.06 -10.11 -2.51
N GLY A 140 4.92 -9.59 -1.65
CA GLY A 140 6.07 -8.78 -2.05
C GLY A 140 5.76 -7.31 -2.37
N SER A 141 4.49 -6.89 -2.36
CA SER A 141 4.11 -5.47 -2.38
C SER A 141 3.90 -4.97 -0.95
N PRO A 142 4.57 -3.88 -0.55
CA PRO A 142 4.30 -3.28 0.75
C PRO A 142 3.08 -2.33 0.73
N VAL A 143 2.45 -2.14 -0.43
CA VAL A 143 1.30 -1.24 -0.60
C VAL A 143 0.03 -2.08 -0.69
N THR A 144 -1.04 -1.60 -0.05
CA THR A 144 -2.39 -2.14 -0.13
C THR A 144 -3.31 -1.22 -0.91
N ILE A 145 -4.37 -1.77 -1.51
CA ILE A 145 -5.44 -1.01 -2.16
C ILE A 145 -6.74 -1.31 -1.41
N GLU A 146 -7.50 -0.28 -1.13
CA GLU A 146 -8.85 -0.39 -0.61
C GLU A 146 -9.82 0.26 -1.60
N LEU A 147 -10.86 -0.47 -1.96
CA LEU A 147 -11.93 -0.04 -2.86
C LEU A 147 -13.22 0.04 -2.08
N GLN A 148 -13.84 1.21 -2.04
CA GLN A 148 -15.09 1.44 -1.35
C GLN A 148 -16.15 1.98 -2.31
N GLU A 149 -17.29 1.30 -2.36
CA GLU A 149 -18.47 1.79 -3.04
C GLU A 149 -19.20 2.79 -2.15
N LEU A 150 -19.48 3.95 -2.70
CA LEU A 150 -20.24 5.02 -2.05
C LEU A 150 -21.58 5.18 -2.81
N PRO A 151 -22.66 4.52 -2.37
CA PRO A 151 -23.93 4.59 -3.06
C PRO A 151 -24.51 6.00 -3.01
N LYS A 152 -25.36 6.32 -3.99
CA LYS A 152 -26.06 7.59 -4.03
C LYS A 152 -26.97 7.72 -2.80
N SER A 153 -26.91 8.89 -2.16
CA SER A 153 -27.84 9.30 -1.11
C SER A 153 -28.44 10.67 -1.44
N ASP A 154 -29.33 11.19 -0.58
CA ASP A 154 -29.86 12.54 -0.73
C ASP A 154 -28.79 13.63 -0.60
N GLN A 155 -27.67 13.31 0.05
CA GLN A 155 -26.59 14.25 0.36
C GLN A 155 -25.36 14.07 -0.53
N GLN A 156 -25.23 12.93 -1.23
CA GLN A 156 -24.04 12.65 -2.07
C GLN A 156 -24.40 11.91 -3.35
N LYS A 157 -23.62 12.19 -4.40
CA LYS A 157 -23.64 11.41 -5.65
C LYS A 157 -22.98 10.06 -5.40
N ALA A 158 -23.39 9.06 -6.21
CA ALA A 158 -22.69 7.79 -6.22
C ALA A 158 -21.22 7.96 -6.62
N ALA A 159 -20.33 7.29 -5.94
CA ALA A 159 -18.89 7.37 -6.18
C ALA A 159 -18.19 6.05 -5.86
N ILE A 160 -16.98 5.90 -6.38
CA ILE A 160 -16.04 4.85 -5.98
C ILE A 160 -14.84 5.58 -5.34
N ARG A 161 -14.51 5.20 -4.12
CA ARG A 161 -13.28 5.65 -3.45
C ARG A 161 -12.21 4.58 -3.60
N ILE A 162 -11.06 5.03 -4.07
CA ILE A 162 -9.84 4.22 -4.17
C ILE A 162 -8.87 4.78 -3.15
N THR A 163 -8.43 3.96 -2.22
CA THR A 163 -7.43 4.31 -1.22
C THR A 163 -6.23 3.38 -1.36
N THR A 164 -5.03 3.92 -1.32
CA THR A 164 -3.80 3.14 -1.28
C THR A 164 -2.99 3.54 -0.06
N VAL A 165 -2.46 2.53 0.63
CA VAL A 165 -1.70 2.73 1.87
C VAL A 165 -0.34 2.03 1.75
N GLY A 166 0.70 2.78 2.03
CA GLY A 166 2.07 2.29 2.04
C GLY A 166 2.42 1.50 3.31
N PRO A 167 3.65 1.00 3.40
CA PRO A 167 4.13 0.35 4.61
C PRO A 167 4.30 1.37 5.74
N CYS A 168 4.20 0.88 6.97
CA CYS A 168 4.60 1.64 8.13
C CYS A 168 6.11 1.84 8.15
N VAL A 169 6.54 3.08 8.30
CA VAL A 169 7.94 3.47 8.36
C VAL A 169 8.18 4.32 9.61
N ALA A 170 9.40 4.27 10.14
CA ALA A 170 9.79 5.13 11.23
C ALA A 170 9.97 6.57 10.74
N THR A 171 9.49 7.53 11.53
CA THR A 171 9.61 8.97 11.32
C THR A 171 10.01 9.66 12.62
N ASP A 172 10.31 10.96 12.56
CA ASP A 172 10.55 11.78 13.74
C ASP A 172 9.25 12.34 14.37
N GLY A 173 8.10 11.74 14.02
CA GLY A 173 6.79 12.08 14.55
C GLY A 173 5.95 12.99 13.66
N THR A 174 4.70 13.18 14.07
CA THR A 174 3.66 13.91 13.31
C THR A 174 4.05 15.37 13.02
N GLY A 175 4.78 16.03 13.91
CA GLY A 175 5.20 17.43 13.76
C GLY A 175 6.60 17.59 13.18
N SER A 176 7.21 16.53 12.64
CA SER A 176 8.55 16.62 12.08
C SER A 176 8.57 17.38 10.74
N ASP A 177 9.69 18.03 10.44
CA ASP A 177 9.88 18.77 9.19
C ASP A 177 9.67 17.85 7.96
N GLU A 178 10.04 16.56 8.06
CA GLU A 178 9.81 15.59 6.99
C GLU A 178 8.30 15.44 6.71
N VAL A 179 7.51 15.18 7.76
CA VAL A 179 6.06 14.95 7.62
C VAL A 179 5.39 16.22 7.09
N LEU A 180 5.66 17.37 7.69
CA LEU A 180 5.05 18.66 7.29
C LEU A 180 5.40 19.01 5.83
N THR A 181 6.66 18.87 5.43
CA THR A 181 7.08 19.11 4.04
C THR A 181 6.40 18.17 3.05
N LEU A 182 6.27 16.88 3.39
CA LEU A 182 5.62 15.90 2.50
C LEU A 182 4.12 16.13 2.36
N GLU A 183 3.46 16.66 3.38
CA GLU A 183 2.04 17.00 3.38
C GLU A 183 1.75 18.38 2.80
N GLY A 184 2.79 19.17 2.49
CA GLY A 184 2.64 20.53 1.95
C GLY A 184 2.13 21.53 2.98
N ALA A 185 2.42 21.31 4.25
CA ALA A 185 2.06 22.17 5.38
C ALA A 185 3.18 23.18 5.70
N ASP A 186 3.69 23.91 4.67
CA ASP A 186 4.68 24.97 4.82
C ASP A 186 4.06 26.29 5.32
#